data_7fa96c0d22283ef2e699d264ff0c62a7
#
_entry.id   7fa96c0d22283ef2e699d264ff0c62a7
#
_cell.length_a   1.000
_cell.length_b   1.000
_cell.length_c   1.000
_cell.angle_alpha   90.00
_cell.angle_beta   90.00
_cell.angle_gamma   90.00
#
_symmetry.space_group_name_H-M   'P 1'
#
loop_
_entity.id
_entity.type
_entity.pdbx_description
1 polymer ?
#
loop_
_entity_poly.entity_id
_entity_poly.type
_entity_poly.pdbx_seq_one_letter_code
_entity_poly.pdbx_strand_id
1 'polypeptide(L)'
;MNNAILNDDLIAVQAGNIVVYNYDGETREYISESTEYLAAGVGIPANSCLDAPGAHKAGYAIRRSENLNSWEYTPDHRGETVYNTDTGNTEEITTLGDYPKNTTTIAPSTPYDKWDGEKWVTDTEAQHRAAVEAAETKRQSLADAAMASISLIQLKLRAGRKLTQAETTRLNAVLDYIDALNAMDINMVPDINLPEIPLAAAS
;
A
#
# COMPACT_ATOMS: atom_id res chain seq x y z
N MET A 1 -42.40 -19.19 -30.91
CA MET A 1 -42.14 -19.99 -29.69
C MET A 1 -43.19 -19.57 -28.67
N ASN A 2 -43.78 -20.49 -27.93
CA ASN A 2 -44.80 -20.13 -26.92
C ASN A 2 -44.08 -19.62 -25.66
N ASN A 3 -44.60 -18.55 -25.06
CA ASN A 3 -44.12 -18.10 -23.78
C ASN A 3 -44.71 -18.93 -22.64
N ALA A 4 -43.91 -19.15 -21.60
CA ALA A 4 -44.39 -19.75 -20.36
C ALA A 4 -45.40 -18.81 -19.68
N ILE A 5 -46.43 -19.39 -19.06
CA ILE A 5 -47.36 -18.65 -18.17
C ILE A 5 -47.07 -19.15 -16.76
N LEU A 6 -46.80 -18.21 -15.86
CA LEU A 6 -46.46 -18.48 -14.45
C LEU A 6 -47.68 -18.15 -13.54
N ASN A 7 -47.77 -18.89 -12.44
CA ASN A 7 -48.63 -18.51 -11.30
C ASN A 7 -47.92 -17.54 -10.34
N ASP A 8 -48.56 -17.16 -9.24
CA ASP A 8 -48.03 -16.26 -8.23
C ASP A 8 -46.75 -16.80 -7.51
N ASP A 9 -46.55 -18.12 -7.53
CA ASP A 9 -45.36 -18.80 -6.98
C ASP A 9 -44.23 -18.93 -8.00
N LEU A 10 -44.31 -18.24 -9.14
CA LEU A 10 -43.37 -18.29 -10.25
C LEU A 10 -43.20 -19.73 -10.86
N ILE A 11 -44.24 -20.59 -10.75
CA ILE A 11 -44.27 -21.91 -11.33
C ILE A 11 -45.07 -21.87 -12.65
N ALA A 12 -44.51 -22.47 -13.70
CA ALA A 12 -45.15 -22.52 -15.01
C ALA A 12 -46.44 -23.35 -14.99
N VAL A 13 -47.56 -22.71 -15.23
CA VAL A 13 -48.88 -23.40 -15.48
C VAL A 13 -49.03 -23.79 -16.94
N GLN A 14 -48.30 -23.10 -17.85
CA GLN A 14 -48.17 -23.47 -19.25
C GLN A 14 -46.69 -23.46 -19.62
N ALA A 15 -46.24 -24.54 -20.25
CA ALA A 15 -44.87 -24.69 -20.71
C ALA A 15 -44.53 -23.67 -21.81
N GLY A 16 -43.31 -23.19 -21.80
CA GLY A 16 -42.81 -22.21 -22.78
C GLY A 16 -41.47 -21.61 -22.39
N ASN A 17 -41.05 -20.64 -23.16
CA ASN A 17 -39.84 -19.86 -22.87
C ASN A 17 -40.18 -18.63 -22.02
N ILE A 18 -39.24 -18.25 -21.17
CA ILE A 18 -39.31 -17.03 -20.35
C ILE A 18 -37.91 -16.38 -20.23
N VAL A 19 -37.89 -15.08 -20.25
CA VAL A 19 -36.66 -14.34 -19.96
C VAL A 19 -36.51 -14.16 -18.44
N VAL A 20 -35.35 -14.50 -17.92
CA VAL A 20 -35.02 -14.32 -16.51
C VAL A 20 -33.70 -13.55 -16.38
N TYR A 21 -33.53 -12.87 -15.27
CA TYR A 21 -32.35 -12.10 -14.90
C TYR A 21 -31.66 -12.77 -13.74
N ASN A 22 -30.46 -13.27 -13.99
CA ASN A 22 -29.69 -14.08 -13.06
C ASN A 22 -28.80 -13.19 -12.18
N TYR A 23 -28.67 -13.54 -10.93
CA TYR A 23 -27.81 -12.87 -9.96
C TYR A 23 -27.01 -13.88 -9.14
N ASP A 24 -25.88 -13.43 -8.61
CA ASP A 24 -25.05 -14.25 -7.73
C ASP A 24 -25.76 -14.53 -6.40
N GLY A 25 -25.73 -15.77 -5.93
CA GLY A 25 -26.45 -16.19 -4.73
C GLY A 25 -25.89 -15.66 -3.42
N GLU A 26 -24.62 -15.23 -3.41
CA GLU A 26 -23.94 -14.68 -2.23
C GLU A 26 -23.89 -13.16 -2.27
N THR A 27 -23.35 -12.60 -3.37
CA THR A 27 -23.18 -11.15 -3.53
C THR A 27 -24.43 -10.46 -4.01
N ARG A 28 -25.36 -11.23 -4.62
CA ARG A 28 -26.62 -10.73 -5.24
C ARG A 28 -26.38 -9.83 -6.45
N GLU A 29 -25.18 -9.76 -6.97
CA GLU A 29 -24.84 -8.98 -8.15
C GLU A 29 -25.50 -9.56 -9.41
N TYR A 30 -25.94 -8.69 -10.31
CA TYR A 30 -26.46 -9.09 -11.61
C TYR A 30 -25.36 -9.76 -12.43
N ILE A 31 -25.68 -10.92 -12.98
CA ILE A 31 -24.77 -11.71 -13.82
C ILE A 31 -25.12 -11.59 -15.30
N SER A 32 -26.37 -11.94 -15.63
CA SER A 32 -26.78 -12.05 -17.03
C SER A 32 -28.30 -12.15 -17.18
N GLU A 33 -28.77 -11.89 -18.40
CA GLU A 33 -30.08 -12.26 -18.88
C GLU A 33 -29.98 -13.64 -19.58
N SER A 34 -30.98 -14.50 -19.38
CA SER A 34 -31.11 -15.75 -20.13
C SER A 34 -32.57 -16.02 -20.51
N THR A 35 -32.76 -16.86 -21.54
CA THR A 35 -34.07 -17.34 -21.90
C THR A 35 -34.15 -18.82 -21.50
N GLU A 36 -35.05 -19.15 -20.57
CA GLU A 36 -35.22 -20.45 -20.01
C GLU A 36 -36.50 -21.11 -20.57
N TYR A 37 -36.45 -22.42 -20.88
CA TYR A 37 -37.64 -23.19 -21.18
C TYR A 37 -38.14 -23.84 -19.89
N LEU A 38 -39.37 -23.52 -19.51
CA LEU A 38 -40.03 -24.09 -18.35
C LEU A 38 -41.09 -25.12 -18.81
N ALA A 39 -40.99 -26.35 -18.32
CA ALA A 39 -42.09 -27.31 -18.42
C ALA A 39 -43.20 -26.94 -17.42
N ALA A 40 -44.44 -27.33 -17.70
CA ALA A 40 -45.54 -27.12 -16.75
C ALA A 40 -45.21 -27.78 -15.39
N GLY A 41 -45.41 -27.02 -14.29
CA GLY A 41 -45.05 -27.44 -12.93
C GLY A 41 -43.63 -27.10 -12.49
N VAL A 42 -42.80 -26.46 -13.35
CA VAL A 42 -41.41 -26.08 -13.04
C VAL A 42 -41.37 -24.58 -12.79
N GLY A 43 -40.64 -24.15 -11.75
CA GLY A 43 -40.40 -22.77 -11.42
C GLY A 43 -39.23 -22.17 -12.20
N ILE A 44 -39.01 -20.86 -12.07
CA ILE A 44 -37.82 -20.19 -12.60
C ILE A 44 -36.56 -20.70 -11.90
N PRO A 45 -35.36 -20.60 -12.54
CA PRO A 45 -34.10 -21.02 -11.90
C PRO A 45 -33.85 -20.32 -10.57
N ALA A 46 -33.13 -20.98 -9.67
CA ALA A 46 -32.65 -20.36 -8.45
C ALA A 46 -31.79 -19.15 -8.77
N ASN A 47 -31.79 -18.14 -7.90
CA ASN A 47 -31.05 -16.89 -8.08
C ASN A 47 -31.37 -16.18 -9.40
N SER A 48 -32.63 -16.22 -9.81
CA SER A 48 -33.14 -15.48 -10.95
C SER A 48 -34.46 -14.74 -10.58
N CYS A 49 -34.81 -13.76 -11.39
CA CYS A 49 -36.06 -13.00 -11.24
C CYS A 49 -36.59 -12.59 -12.63
N LEU A 50 -37.80 -12.06 -12.66
CA LEU A 50 -38.50 -11.65 -13.89
C LEU A 50 -38.35 -10.17 -14.19
N ASP A 51 -38.10 -9.35 -13.20
CA ASP A 51 -37.91 -7.92 -13.35
C ASP A 51 -36.50 -7.58 -13.84
N ALA A 52 -36.43 -6.84 -14.94
CA ALA A 52 -35.17 -6.45 -15.53
C ALA A 52 -34.37 -5.48 -14.63
N PRO A 53 -33.04 -5.64 -14.55
CA PRO A 53 -32.20 -4.63 -13.91
C PRO A 53 -32.23 -3.31 -14.67
N GLY A 54 -31.91 -2.23 -13.99
CA GLY A 54 -31.73 -0.93 -14.62
C GLY A 54 -30.52 -0.91 -15.58
N ALA A 55 -30.37 0.17 -16.34
CA ALA A 55 -29.21 0.35 -17.22
C ALA A 55 -27.89 0.40 -16.42
N HIS A 56 -26.82 -0.08 -17.04
CA HIS A 56 -25.48 0.03 -16.44
C HIS A 56 -25.15 1.49 -16.09
N LYS A 57 -24.58 1.71 -14.91
CA LYS A 57 -24.11 3.01 -14.43
C LYS A 57 -22.64 2.89 -14.03
N ALA A 58 -21.78 3.72 -14.61
CA ALA A 58 -20.34 3.72 -14.28
C ALA A 58 -20.11 3.97 -12.77
N GLY A 59 -19.22 3.20 -12.15
CA GLY A 59 -18.91 3.28 -10.72
C GLY A 59 -19.94 2.61 -9.81
N TYR A 60 -20.88 1.83 -10.38
CA TYR A 60 -21.88 1.10 -9.61
C TYR A 60 -22.05 -0.34 -10.10
N ALA A 61 -22.15 -1.26 -9.17
CA ALA A 61 -22.69 -2.60 -9.41
C ALA A 61 -24.21 -2.58 -9.26
N ILE A 62 -24.88 -3.44 -10.04
CA ILE A 62 -26.33 -3.67 -9.91
C ILE A 62 -26.50 -4.97 -9.14
N ARG A 63 -27.25 -4.95 -8.07
CA ARG A 63 -27.53 -6.16 -7.28
C ARG A 63 -28.96 -6.21 -6.79
N ARG A 64 -29.41 -7.41 -6.37
CA ARG A 64 -30.71 -7.56 -5.71
C ARG A 64 -30.66 -6.97 -4.31
N SER A 65 -31.73 -6.29 -3.92
CA SER A 65 -31.96 -5.85 -2.55
C SER A 65 -31.98 -7.04 -1.57
N GLU A 66 -31.86 -6.79 -0.26
CA GLU A 66 -31.82 -7.85 0.75
C GLU A 66 -33.05 -8.75 0.73
N ASN A 67 -34.20 -8.19 0.45
CA ASN A 67 -35.47 -8.92 0.35
C ASN A 67 -35.73 -9.52 -1.05
N LEU A 68 -34.77 -9.41 -1.98
CA LEU A 68 -34.79 -9.95 -3.33
C LEU A 68 -35.96 -9.45 -4.21
N ASN A 69 -36.59 -8.34 -3.90
CA ASN A 69 -37.77 -7.85 -4.61
C ASN A 69 -37.52 -6.67 -5.57
N SER A 70 -36.31 -6.14 -5.59
CA SER A 70 -35.92 -5.02 -6.47
C SER A 70 -34.44 -5.05 -6.79
N TRP A 71 -34.04 -4.31 -7.83
CA TRP A 71 -32.65 -4.03 -8.15
C TRP A 71 -32.22 -2.72 -7.50
N GLU A 72 -30.98 -2.68 -7.02
CA GLU A 72 -30.35 -1.51 -6.41
C GLU A 72 -28.96 -1.26 -7.02
N TYR A 73 -28.54 -0.01 -7.03
CA TYR A 73 -27.20 0.40 -7.42
C TYR A 73 -26.35 0.58 -6.17
N THR A 74 -25.26 -0.18 -6.09
CA THR A 74 -24.29 -0.09 -5.00
C THR A 74 -22.98 0.46 -5.55
N PRO A 75 -22.34 1.44 -4.91
CA PRO A 75 -21.03 1.93 -5.35
C PRO A 75 -20.03 0.77 -5.54
N ASP A 76 -19.25 0.80 -6.61
CA ASP A 76 -18.23 -0.20 -6.91
C ASP A 76 -16.87 0.47 -7.05
N HIS A 77 -16.13 0.43 -5.96
CA HIS A 77 -14.77 0.93 -5.83
C HIS A 77 -13.73 -0.18 -5.82
N ARG A 78 -14.13 -1.41 -6.12
CA ARG A 78 -13.23 -2.57 -6.13
C ARG A 78 -12.05 -2.37 -7.08
N GLY A 79 -10.85 -2.73 -6.60
CA GLY A 79 -9.58 -2.51 -7.29
C GLY A 79 -9.00 -1.10 -7.11
N GLU A 80 -9.72 -0.18 -6.47
CA GLU A 80 -9.16 1.12 -6.10
C GLU A 80 -8.29 0.99 -4.85
N THR A 81 -7.22 1.80 -4.81
CA THR A 81 -6.35 1.90 -3.65
C THR A 81 -6.76 3.09 -2.80
N VAL A 82 -6.92 2.85 -1.51
CA VAL A 82 -7.14 3.89 -0.50
C VAL A 82 -6.05 3.86 0.56
N TYR A 83 -5.96 4.93 1.32
CA TYR A 83 -4.95 5.11 2.37
C TYR A 83 -5.65 5.34 3.70
N ASN A 84 -5.28 4.57 4.70
CA ASN A 84 -5.78 4.75 6.06
C ASN A 84 -5.29 6.09 6.63
N THR A 85 -6.22 6.94 7.08
CA THR A 85 -5.91 8.30 7.52
C THR A 85 -5.15 8.37 8.84
N ASP A 86 -5.15 7.30 9.63
CA ASP A 86 -4.43 7.25 10.90
C ASP A 86 -2.98 6.77 10.72
N THR A 87 -2.74 5.87 9.74
CA THR A 87 -1.44 5.19 9.59
C THR A 87 -0.72 5.48 8.27
N GLY A 88 -1.42 6.01 7.25
CA GLY A 88 -0.90 6.17 5.90
C GLY A 88 -0.77 4.87 5.10
N ASN A 89 -1.14 3.72 5.67
CA ASN A 89 -1.04 2.43 5.00
C ASN A 89 -2.01 2.32 3.84
N THR A 90 -1.58 1.64 2.78
CA THR A 90 -2.41 1.33 1.61
C THR A 90 -3.34 0.17 1.88
N GLU A 91 -4.56 0.26 1.34
CA GLU A 91 -5.57 -0.80 1.34
C GLU A 91 -6.23 -0.85 -0.04
N GLU A 92 -6.45 -2.04 -0.58
CA GLU A 92 -7.21 -2.24 -1.82
C GLU A 92 -8.67 -2.53 -1.48
N ILE A 93 -9.59 -1.83 -2.12
CA ILE A 93 -11.03 -2.07 -1.97
C ILE A 93 -11.39 -3.38 -2.67
N THR A 94 -11.95 -4.32 -1.92
CA THR A 94 -12.35 -5.65 -2.42
C THR A 94 -13.84 -5.91 -2.36
N THR A 95 -14.60 -5.04 -1.70
CA THR A 95 -16.04 -5.20 -1.48
C THR A 95 -16.83 -4.05 -2.10
N LEU A 96 -18.08 -4.31 -2.47
CA LEU A 96 -19.01 -3.28 -2.89
C LEU A 96 -19.42 -2.38 -1.74
N GLY A 97 -19.72 -1.13 -2.04
CA GLY A 97 -20.19 -0.12 -1.10
C GLY A 97 -19.34 1.14 -1.10
N ASP A 98 -19.61 2.00 -0.15
CA ASP A 98 -18.85 3.22 0.08
C ASP A 98 -17.44 2.90 0.56
N TYR A 99 -16.53 3.87 0.45
CA TYR A 99 -15.19 3.74 1.00
C TYR A 99 -15.22 3.42 2.51
N PRO A 100 -14.29 2.57 3.00
CA PRO A 100 -14.17 2.31 4.43
C PRO A 100 -13.95 3.59 5.23
N LYS A 101 -14.42 3.60 6.47
CA LYS A 101 -14.16 4.73 7.38
C LYS A 101 -12.67 4.90 7.60
N ASN A 102 -12.25 6.13 7.84
CA ASN A 102 -10.84 6.50 8.05
C ASN A 102 -9.94 6.16 6.87
N THR A 103 -10.47 6.26 5.65
CA THR A 103 -9.68 6.12 4.42
C THR A 103 -9.83 7.34 3.52
N THR A 104 -8.84 7.55 2.67
CA THR A 104 -8.82 8.57 1.62
C THR A 104 -8.18 8.01 0.35
N THR A 105 -8.58 8.54 -0.81
CA THR A 105 -7.93 8.21 -2.09
C THR A 105 -6.64 9.01 -2.34
N ILE A 106 -6.33 9.98 -1.48
CA ILE A 106 -5.13 10.82 -1.57
C ILE A 106 -3.97 10.09 -0.91
N ALA A 107 -2.90 9.83 -1.66
CA ALA A 107 -1.68 9.20 -1.13
C ALA A 107 -0.88 10.18 -0.25
N PRO A 108 -0.28 9.71 0.88
CA PRO A 108 0.74 10.50 1.56
C PRO A 108 1.98 10.64 0.67
N SER A 109 2.65 11.79 0.75
CA SER A 109 3.86 12.08 -0.03
C SER A 109 5.12 11.56 0.65
N THR A 110 5.11 11.49 1.98
CA THR A 110 6.23 11.04 2.81
C THR A 110 5.75 10.09 3.92
N PRO A 111 6.64 9.26 4.47
CA PRO A 111 6.30 8.40 5.61
C PRO A 111 6.01 9.19 6.91
N TYR A 112 6.24 10.49 6.91
CA TYR A 112 6.03 11.38 8.05
C TYR A 112 4.75 12.21 7.93
N ASP A 113 3.95 11.96 6.89
CA ASP A 113 2.70 12.69 6.67
C ASP A 113 1.63 12.22 7.67
N LYS A 114 0.88 13.19 8.17
CA LYS A 114 -0.29 13.00 9.03
C LYS A 114 -1.52 13.61 8.37
N TRP A 115 -2.64 12.91 8.46
CA TRP A 115 -3.91 13.42 7.94
C TRP A 115 -4.49 14.48 8.87
N ASP A 116 -4.84 15.65 8.34
CA ASP A 116 -5.41 16.76 9.13
C ASP A 116 -6.94 16.81 9.09
N GLY A 117 -7.57 15.90 8.35
CA GLY A 117 -9.01 15.85 8.10
C GLY A 117 -9.37 16.13 6.63
N GLU A 118 -8.49 16.79 5.87
CA GLU A 118 -8.70 17.13 4.46
C GLU A 118 -7.53 16.71 3.56
N LYS A 119 -6.32 16.73 4.08
CA LYS A 119 -5.08 16.45 3.35
C LYS A 119 -3.99 15.88 4.24
N TRP A 120 -2.95 15.35 3.61
CA TRP A 120 -1.73 14.95 4.28
C TRP A 120 -0.84 16.18 4.54
N VAL A 121 -0.34 16.29 5.77
CA VAL A 121 0.59 17.34 6.21
C VAL A 121 1.83 16.67 6.78
N THR A 122 3.01 17.02 6.26
CA THR A 122 4.27 16.42 6.71
C THR A 122 4.61 16.89 8.13
N ASP A 123 4.82 15.95 9.03
CA ASP A 123 5.44 16.19 10.35
C ASP A 123 6.93 16.45 10.15
N THR A 124 7.27 17.73 9.94
CA THR A 124 8.64 18.16 9.66
C THR A 124 9.59 17.90 10.83
N GLU A 125 9.09 17.88 12.08
CA GLU A 125 9.91 17.55 13.24
C GLU A 125 10.25 16.05 13.27
N ALA A 126 9.27 15.18 12.97
CA ALA A 126 9.52 13.75 12.87
C ALA A 126 10.48 13.43 11.72
N GLN A 127 10.29 14.07 10.57
CA GLN A 127 11.17 13.95 9.41
C GLN A 127 12.61 14.38 9.74
N HIS A 128 12.76 15.53 10.40
CA HIS A 128 14.07 16.03 10.80
C HIS A 128 14.74 15.10 11.82
N ARG A 129 14.02 14.63 12.85
CA ARG A 129 14.57 13.67 13.83
C ARG A 129 15.08 12.39 13.15
N ALA A 130 14.31 11.84 12.21
CA ALA A 130 14.72 10.65 11.46
C ALA A 130 15.96 10.93 10.59
N ALA A 131 16.05 12.10 9.97
CA ALA A 131 17.21 12.51 9.20
C ALA A 131 18.47 12.64 10.09
N VAL A 132 18.34 13.22 11.29
CA VAL A 132 19.44 13.32 12.28
C VAL A 132 19.89 11.92 12.71
N GLU A 133 18.97 11.01 13.04
CA GLU A 133 19.29 9.62 13.42
C GLU A 133 20.01 8.87 12.29
N ALA A 134 19.56 9.03 11.05
CA ALA A 134 20.21 8.44 9.89
C ALA A 134 21.63 9.00 9.67
N ALA A 135 21.82 10.33 9.84
CA ALA A 135 23.11 10.98 9.75
C ALA A 135 24.09 10.49 10.84
N GLU A 136 23.60 10.33 12.09
CA GLU A 136 24.38 9.78 13.20
C GLU A 136 24.82 8.34 12.93
N THR A 137 23.89 7.49 12.50
CA THR A 137 24.18 6.11 12.12
C THR A 137 25.26 6.04 11.03
N LYS A 138 25.14 6.90 10.03
CA LYS A 138 26.12 6.99 8.94
C LYS A 138 27.48 7.47 9.45
N ARG A 139 27.50 8.52 10.29
CA ARG A 139 28.72 9.04 10.91
C ARG A 139 29.46 7.96 11.71
N GLN A 140 28.73 7.22 12.55
CA GLN A 140 29.31 6.12 13.33
C GLN A 140 29.87 5.02 12.44
N SER A 141 29.13 4.62 11.41
CA SER A 141 29.60 3.60 10.43
C SER A 141 30.90 4.02 9.73
N LEU A 142 31.04 5.31 9.39
CA LEU A 142 32.25 5.86 8.77
C LEU A 142 33.42 5.86 9.76
N ALA A 143 33.18 6.23 11.02
CA ALA A 143 34.21 6.20 12.06
C ALA A 143 34.70 4.77 12.32
N ASP A 144 33.80 3.80 12.42
CA ASP A 144 34.11 2.39 12.62
C ASP A 144 34.93 1.84 11.44
N ALA A 145 34.54 2.14 10.20
CA ALA A 145 35.26 1.76 9.01
C ALA A 145 36.70 2.38 8.96
N ALA A 146 36.81 3.63 9.34
CA ALA A 146 38.10 4.31 9.44
C ALA A 146 39.01 3.63 10.48
N MET A 147 38.51 3.34 11.66
CA MET A 147 39.21 2.63 12.71
C MET A 147 39.61 1.21 12.28
N ALA A 148 38.72 0.49 11.62
CA ALA A 148 39.00 -0.84 11.08
C ALA A 148 40.17 -0.81 10.07
N SER A 149 40.27 0.25 9.26
CA SER A 149 41.32 0.43 8.23
C SER A 149 42.74 0.51 8.78
N ILE A 150 42.90 0.84 10.06
CA ILE A 150 44.19 0.96 10.76
C ILE A 150 44.38 -0.10 11.85
N SER A 151 43.57 -1.15 11.88
CA SER A 151 43.63 -2.20 12.92
C SER A 151 44.99 -2.83 13.11
N LEU A 152 45.72 -3.08 12.00
CA LEU A 152 47.08 -3.63 12.03
C LEU A 152 48.06 -2.61 12.67
N ILE A 153 47.95 -1.33 12.38
CA ILE A 153 48.77 -0.26 12.97
C ILE A 153 48.53 -0.21 14.49
N GLN A 154 47.29 -0.31 14.91
CA GLN A 154 46.92 -0.36 16.34
C GLN A 154 47.51 -1.60 17.04
N LEU A 155 47.50 -2.76 16.37
CA LEU A 155 48.12 -3.98 16.89
C LEU A 155 49.62 -3.82 17.06
N LYS A 156 50.31 -3.21 16.10
CA LYS A 156 51.75 -2.90 16.18
C LYS A 156 52.09 -1.99 17.37
N LEU A 157 51.30 -0.94 17.58
CA LEU A 157 51.46 -0.03 18.72
C LEU A 157 51.26 -0.75 20.06
N ARG A 158 50.25 -1.57 20.18
CA ARG A 158 49.98 -2.38 21.40
C ARG A 158 51.13 -3.38 21.67
N ALA A 159 51.77 -3.89 20.63
CA ALA A 159 52.91 -4.78 20.74
C ALA A 159 54.27 -4.06 20.96
N GLY A 160 54.25 -2.72 21.14
CA GLY A 160 55.44 -1.90 21.36
C GLY A 160 56.34 -1.79 20.13
N ARG A 161 55.84 -2.07 18.93
CA ARG A 161 56.61 -1.95 17.67
C ARG A 161 56.62 -0.50 17.19
N LYS A 162 57.75 -0.10 16.61
CA LYS A 162 57.86 1.18 15.90
C LYS A 162 57.09 1.14 14.58
N LEU A 163 56.31 2.21 14.31
CA LEU A 163 55.68 2.40 13.04
C LEU A 163 56.62 2.96 12.00
N THR A 164 56.40 2.62 10.75
CA THR A 164 57.05 3.26 9.61
C THR A 164 56.47 4.69 9.44
N GLN A 165 57.16 5.54 8.67
CA GLN A 165 56.66 6.88 8.35
C GLN A 165 55.29 6.83 7.66
N ALA A 166 55.10 5.90 6.70
CA ALA A 166 53.85 5.71 6.00
C ALA A 166 52.71 5.32 6.96
N GLU A 167 52.93 4.42 7.92
CA GLU A 167 51.97 4.02 8.93
C GLU A 167 51.62 5.14 9.88
N THR A 168 52.61 5.97 10.27
CA THR A 168 52.36 7.14 11.11
C THR A 168 51.51 8.18 10.36
N THR A 169 51.82 8.45 9.10
CA THR A 169 51.03 9.34 8.25
C THR A 169 49.59 8.83 8.09
N ARG A 170 49.42 7.53 7.85
CA ARG A 170 48.09 6.90 7.74
C ARG A 170 47.30 6.98 9.05
N LEU A 171 47.92 6.71 10.18
CA LEU A 171 47.32 6.82 11.49
C LEU A 171 46.80 8.24 11.75
N ASN A 172 47.63 9.25 11.52
CA ASN A 172 47.25 10.64 11.72
C ASN A 172 46.08 11.04 10.79
N ALA A 173 46.14 10.68 9.51
CA ALA A 173 45.06 10.98 8.57
C ALA A 173 43.69 10.38 9.00
N VAL A 174 43.72 9.17 9.58
CA VAL A 174 42.48 8.54 10.08
C VAL A 174 41.99 9.21 11.37
N LEU A 175 42.89 9.61 12.27
CA LEU A 175 42.55 10.34 13.49
C LEU A 175 41.95 11.72 13.14
N ASP A 176 42.61 12.48 12.26
CA ASP A 176 42.12 13.77 11.77
C ASP A 176 40.73 13.64 11.11
N TYR A 177 40.53 12.56 10.36
CA TYR A 177 39.23 12.26 9.74
C TYR A 177 38.12 12.00 10.79
N ILE A 178 38.43 11.21 11.83
CA ILE A 178 37.48 10.91 12.91
C ILE A 178 37.17 12.19 13.70
N ASP A 179 38.19 13.01 13.96
CA ASP A 179 38.00 14.29 14.64
C ASP A 179 37.10 15.22 13.81
N ALA A 180 37.30 15.27 12.49
CA ALA A 180 36.45 16.03 11.59
C ALA A 180 35.00 15.51 11.58
N LEU A 181 34.79 14.19 11.57
CA LEU A 181 33.45 13.60 11.69
C LEU A 181 32.76 13.97 13.02
N ASN A 182 33.51 13.94 14.12
CA ASN A 182 32.96 14.24 15.44
C ASN A 182 32.68 15.75 15.65
N ALA A 183 33.35 16.62 14.92
CA ALA A 183 33.14 18.06 14.98
C ALA A 183 31.93 18.52 14.15
N MET A 184 31.33 17.64 13.35
CA MET A 184 30.17 17.99 12.51
C MET A 184 28.89 18.12 13.33
N ASP A 185 28.13 19.16 13.06
CA ASP A 185 26.78 19.32 13.61
C ASP A 185 25.77 18.54 12.75
N ILE A 186 25.38 17.37 13.24
CA ILE A 186 24.43 16.50 12.56
C ILE A 186 23.00 17.06 12.51
N ASN A 187 22.69 18.11 13.28
CA ASN A 187 21.37 18.75 13.22
C ASN A 187 21.21 19.62 11.98
N MET A 188 22.27 19.85 11.22
CA MET A 188 22.23 20.61 9.96
C MET A 188 21.69 19.79 8.77
N VAL A 189 21.18 18.58 8.99
CA VAL A 189 20.53 17.81 7.91
C VAL A 189 19.30 18.56 7.36
N PRO A 190 19.06 18.49 6.03
CA PRO A 190 19.72 17.63 5.04
C PRO A 190 21.03 18.18 4.46
N ASP A 191 21.46 19.37 4.82
CA ASP A 191 22.58 20.10 4.19
C ASP A 191 23.97 19.65 4.71
N ILE A 192 24.06 18.49 5.37
CA ILE A 192 25.31 17.95 5.90
C ILE A 192 26.06 17.12 4.84
N ASN A 193 27.34 17.43 4.63
CA ASN A 193 28.19 16.69 3.71
C ASN A 193 29.26 15.92 4.50
N LEU A 194 29.04 14.61 4.69
CA LEU A 194 29.98 13.75 5.42
C LEU A 194 31.24 13.53 4.58
N PRO A 195 32.46 13.72 5.17
CA PRO A 195 33.70 13.52 4.45
C PRO A 195 33.93 12.07 4.08
N GLU A 196 34.66 11.84 3.01
CA GLU A 196 35.06 10.49 2.58
C GLU A 196 36.26 9.98 3.41
N ILE A 197 36.30 8.64 3.61
CA ILE A 197 37.41 7.99 4.32
C ILE A 197 38.70 8.22 3.53
N PRO A 198 39.81 8.68 4.17
CA PRO A 198 41.08 8.82 3.50
C PRO A 198 41.53 7.49 2.91
N LEU A 199 41.66 7.39 1.60
CA LEU A 199 42.19 6.21 0.93
C LEU A 199 43.65 5.99 1.34
N ALA A 200 44.10 4.72 1.46
CA ALA A 200 45.52 4.40 1.58
C ALA A 200 46.24 4.93 0.32
N ALA A 201 47.25 5.76 0.49
CA ALA A 201 48.07 6.12 -0.64
C ALA A 201 48.59 4.82 -1.30
N ALA A 202 48.31 4.65 -2.59
CA ALA A 202 48.87 3.52 -3.36
C ALA A 202 50.39 3.57 -3.24
N SER A 203 50.97 2.49 -2.71
CA SER A 203 52.40 2.32 -2.56
C SER A 203 53.03 2.04 -3.90
#